data_1cfc50001e20d4ce72d3f6d275cb3dda
#
_entry.id   1cfc50001e20d4ce72d3f6d275cb3dda
#
_cell.length_a   1.000
_cell.length_b   1.000
_cell.length_c   1.000
_cell.angle_alpha   90.00
_cell.angle_beta   90.00
_cell.angle_gamma   90.00
#
_symmetry.space_group_name_H-M   'P 1'
#
loop_
_entity.id
_entity.type
_entity.pdbx_description
1 polymer ?
#
loop_
_entity_poly.entity_id
_entity_poly.type
_entity_poly.pdbx_seq_one_letter_code
_entity_poly.pdbx_strand_id
1 'polypeptide(L)'
;MVLVRKPVTTTAVLHLWERGQLGLDDPVAEYVAGWGAGKERVTLRHVLIHTGGFTMAGRGELFDTDVSYAEAVARIAAHPAEWEPGTKAGYHPTSGWKILGAVVEAVDGRPIDRYVADEVLGPAGMKESRLGVPLQEQAALGPRLVPVAWKGHAIAAQLDGGLQMIPYHIERIHNEAWHVAKVEPGGGMRGPARELGRFYESLLGFGPPLLEPRTVEIMAAVHRYGLADVIFGGMKTPWGLGVQVAGGMSGGPGRRAFGHGGMASSRGLADPDAGLVMVLVTNGLPDPIRNEQRMFAFTDGVYRAFGDELAHLRLPARPMPEAFRPSGGSLST
;
A
#
# COMPACT_ATOMS: atom_id res chain seq x y z
N MET A 1 11.41 -10.66 1.59
CA MET A 1 11.39 -9.33 0.92
C MET A 1 10.20 -8.52 1.39
N VAL A 2 10.28 -7.19 1.29
CA VAL A 2 9.19 -6.28 1.69
C VAL A 2 8.15 -6.22 0.58
N LEU A 3 6.90 -6.63 0.83
CA LEU A 3 5.85 -6.71 -0.17
C LEU A 3 4.92 -5.48 -0.15
N VAL A 4 4.20 -5.27 -1.23
CA VAL A 4 3.06 -4.34 -1.30
C VAL A 4 1.90 -4.92 -0.50
N ARG A 5 1.34 -4.20 0.48
CA ARG A 5 0.48 -4.77 1.53
C ARG A 5 -0.83 -4.08 1.75
N LYS A 6 -0.89 -2.79 1.44
CA LYS A 6 -2.13 -2.04 1.66
C LYS A 6 -3.36 -2.77 1.13
N PRO A 7 -3.32 -3.37 -0.08
CA PRO A 7 -4.45 -4.17 -0.58
C PRO A 7 -4.80 -5.36 0.32
N VAL A 8 -3.82 -5.99 0.99
CA VAL A 8 -4.09 -7.14 1.90
C VAL A 8 -4.88 -6.69 3.12
N THR A 9 -4.46 -5.62 3.79
CA THR A 9 -5.22 -5.05 4.91
C THR A 9 -6.58 -4.50 4.45
N THR A 10 -6.62 -3.90 3.25
CA THR A 10 -7.89 -3.47 2.65
C THR A 10 -8.85 -4.65 2.46
N THR A 11 -8.36 -5.80 1.98
CA THR A 11 -9.15 -7.03 1.86
C THR A 11 -9.72 -7.45 3.21
N ALA A 12 -8.95 -7.37 4.29
CA ALA A 12 -9.45 -7.66 5.63
C ALA A 12 -10.61 -6.74 6.05
N VAL A 13 -10.51 -5.44 5.76
CA VAL A 13 -11.61 -4.49 6.00
C VAL A 13 -12.84 -4.82 5.14
N LEU A 14 -12.63 -5.12 3.86
CA LEU A 14 -13.70 -5.45 2.93
C LEU A 14 -14.39 -6.79 3.25
N HIS A 15 -13.69 -7.76 3.82
CA HIS A 15 -14.30 -8.97 4.37
C HIS A 15 -15.36 -8.65 5.45
N LEU A 16 -15.00 -7.76 6.39
CA LEU A 16 -15.94 -7.36 7.45
C LEU A 16 -17.10 -6.56 6.88
N TRP A 17 -16.85 -5.73 5.87
CA TRP A 17 -17.88 -5.01 5.15
C TRP A 17 -18.85 -5.94 4.42
N GLU A 18 -18.36 -6.95 3.68
CA GLU A 18 -19.20 -7.96 3.02
C GLU A 18 -20.10 -8.73 4.00
N ARG A 19 -19.57 -8.98 5.21
CA ARG A 19 -20.30 -9.66 6.29
C ARG A 19 -21.28 -8.73 7.03
N GLY A 20 -21.38 -7.46 6.63
CA GLY A 20 -22.22 -6.46 7.30
C GLY A 20 -21.81 -6.09 8.70
N GLN A 21 -20.54 -6.37 9.08
CA GLN A 21 -20.01 -6.12 10.42
C GLN A 21 -19.48 -4.70 10.59
N LEU A 22 -19.27 -3.99 9.49
CA LEU A 22 -18.93 -2.55 9.45
C LEU A 22 -19.46 -1.92 8.16
N GLY A 23 -19.61 -0.59 8.16
CA GLY A 23 -19.91 0.22 6.99
C GLY A 23 -18.67 1.01 6.52
N LEU A 24 -18.50 1.19 5.21
CA LEU A 24 -17.38 2.00 4.70
C LEU A 24 -17.50 3.48 5.10
N ASP A 25 -18.69 3.95 5.36
CA ASP A 25 -18.96 5.33 5.78
C ASP A 25 -19.15 5.47 7.28
N ASP A 26 -18.91 4.40 8.05
CA ASP A 26 -18.90 4.46 9.51
C ASP A 26 -17.73 5.35 9.99
N PRO A 27 -17.96 6.18 11.01
CA PRO A 27 -16.91 6.95 11.65
C PRO A 27 -15.85 6.05 12.28
N VAL A 28 -14.57 6.37 12.08
CA VAL A 28 -13.46 5.66 12.76
C VAL A 28 -13.63 5.69 14.29
N ALA A 29 -14.25 6.74 14.81
CA ALA A 29 -14.53 6.94 16.23
C ALA A 29 -15.37 5.81 16.87
N GLU A 30 -16.14 5.06 16.07
CA GLU A 30 -16.94 3.93 16.57
C GLU A 30 -16.07 2.71 16.95
N TYR A 31 -14.87 2.63 16.37
CA TYR A 31 -13.98 1.46 16.49
C TYR A 31 -12.70 1.76 17.26
N VAL A 32 -12.21 3.01 17.21
CA VAL A 32 -10.90 3.37 17.75
C VAL A 32 -11.06 4.31 18.95
N ALA A 33 -10.76 3.79 20.14
CA ALA A 33 -10.83 4.56 21.38
C ALA A 33 -9.91 5.80 21.32
N GLY A 34 -10.39 6.93 21.84
CA GLY A 34 -9.64 8.19 21.85
C GLY A 34 -9.55 8.89 20.49
N TRP A 35 -10.24 8.39 19.47
CA TRP A 35 -10.33 9.07 18.19
C TRP A 35 -11.07 10.40 18.31
N GLY A 36 -10.40 11.50 17.98
CA GLY A 36 -10.94 12.85 18.18
C GLY A 36 -10.02 13.92 17.61
N ALA A 37 -9.89 15.04 18.30
CA ALA A 37 -9.04 16.18 17.94
C ALA A 37 -9.35 16.75 16.54
N GLY A 38 -10.64 16.87 16.19
CA GLY A 38 -11.12 17.39 14.91
C GLY A 38 -11.25 16.31 13.81
N LYS A 39 -11.06 15.03 14.15
CA LYS A 39 -11.17 13.89 13.22
C LYS A 39 -12.45 13.06 13.42
N GLU A 40 -13.40 13.51 14.21
CA GLU A 40 -14.62 12.77 14.58
C GLU A 40 -15.42 12.34 13.34
N ARG A 41 -15.36 13.12 12.27
CA ARG A 41 -16.06 12.86 11.01
C ARG A 41 -15.27 12.02 10.00
N VAL A 42 -14.06 11.55 10.35
CA VAL A 42 -13.29 10.66 9.47
C VAL A 42 -13.97 9.31 9.41
N THR A 43 -14.32 8.87 8.20
CA THR A 43 -14.90 7.55 7.94
C THR A 43 -13.84 6.56 7.47
N LEU A 44 -14.14 5.26 7.49
CA LEU A 44 -13.27 4.21 6.94
C LEU A 44 -12.96 4.46 5.47
N ARG A 45 -13.94 4.95 4.70
CA ARG A 45 -13.74 5.37 3.30
C ARG A 45 -12.70 6.48 3.18
N HIS A 46 -12.76 7.52 4.00
CA HIS A 46 -11.77 8.60 3.99
C HIS A 46 -10.34 8.08 4.22
N VAL A 47 -10.17 7.07 5.09
CA VAL A 47 -8.88 6.43 5.32
C VAL A 47 -8.42 5.65 4.08
N LEU A 48 -9.28 4.81 3.52
CA LEU A 48 -8.99 3.97 2.35
C LEU A 48 -8.60 4.77 1.12
N ILE A 49 -9.19 5.97 0.92
CA ILE A 49 -8.91 6.83 -0.24
C ILE A 49 -7.93 7.98 0.06
N HIS A 50 -7.33 7.99 1.25
CA HIS A 50 -6.34 8.99 1.65
C HIS A 50 -6.86 10.45 1.70
N THR A 51 -8.04 10.65 2.25
CA THR A 51 -8.63 11.98 2.45
C THR A 51 -8.95 12.29 3.92
N GLY A 52 -8.46 11.46 4.85
CA GLY A 52 -8.79 11.55 6.28
C GLY A 52 -8.16 12.70 7.04
N GLY A 53 -7.12 13.36 6.52
CA GLY A 53 -6.53 14.54 7.17
C GLY A 53 -5.68 14.25 8.41
N PHE A 54 -4.90 13.16 8.42
CA PHE A 54 -3.95 12.80 9.50
C PHE A 54 -2.69 12.12 8.96
N THR A 55 -2.14 12.66 7.87
CA THR A 55 -1.00 12.06 7.14
C THR A 55 0.28 12.08 7.94
N MET A 56 0.45 13.10 8.79
CA MET A 56 1.64 13.29 9.64
C MET A 56 1.58 12.49 10.94
N ALA A 57 0.38 12.03 11.33
CA ALA A 57 0.20 11.19 12.49
C ALA A 57 1.01 9.89 12.35
N GLY A 58 1.70 9.50 13.40
CA GLY A 58 2.49 8.26 13.39
C GLY A 58 3.81 8.33 12.65
N ARG A 59 4.28 9.49 12.22
CA ARG A 59 5.61 9.59 11.57
C ARG A 59 6.76 9.19 12.49
N GLY A 60 6.66 9.49 13.78
CA GLY A 60 7.63 9.07 14.79
C GLY A 60 7.72 7.55 14.91
N GLU A 61 6.61 6.85 14.77
CA GLU A 61 6.52 5.38 14.93
C GLU A 61 7.22 4.61 13.81
N LEU A 62 7.52 5.24 12.68
CA LEU A 62 8.38 4.63 11.64
C LEU A 62 9.82 4.44 12.15
N PHE A 63 10.27 5.32 13.03
CA PHE A 63 11.66 5.40 13.50
C PHE A 63 11.80 5.05 14.98
N ASP A 64 10.70 5.00 15.73
CA ASP A 64 10.69 4.71 17.15
C ASP A 64 10.62 3.19 17.38
N THR A 65 11.68 2.64 17.95
CA THR A 65 11.82 1.21 18.20
C THR A 65 10.97 0.72 19.38
N ASP A 66 10.60 1.62 20.29
CA ASP A 66 9.98 1.29 21.56
C ASP A 66 8.45 1.41 21.53
N VAL A 67 7.88 1.95 20.46
CA VAL A 67 6.44 2.15 20.35
C VAL A 67 5.74 0.86 19.94
N SER A 68 4.85 0.37 20.81
CA SER A 68 3.96 -0.76 20.52
C SER A 68 2.90 -0.39 19.47
N TYR A 69 2.29 -1.42 18.84
CA TYR A 69 1.19 -1.19 17.89
C TYR A 69 0.03 -0.42 18.52
N ALA A 70 -0.40 -0.83 19.71
CA ALA A 70 -1.49 -0.17 20.44
C ALA A 70 -1.16 1.29 20.80
N GLU A 71 0.06 1.58 21.22
CA GLU A 71 0.50 2.94 21.52
C GLU A 71 0.57 3.80 20.25
N ALA A 72 1.05 3.25 19.14
CA ALA A 72 1.06 3.94 17.85
C ALA A 72 -0.37 4.30 17.41
N VAL A 73 -1.33 3.39 17.55
CA VAL A 73 -2.76 3.65 17.30
C VAL A 73 -3.29 4.77 18.20
N ALA A 74 -2.98 4.73 19.50
CA ALA A 74 -3.41 5.76 20.45
C ALA A 74 -2.83 7.15 20.11
N ARG A 75 -1.55 7.23 19.75
CA ARG A 75 -0.91 8.49 19.30
C ARG A 75 -1.56 9.03 18.02
N ILE A 76 -1.88 8.18 17.06
CA ILE A 76 -2.58 8.57 15.83
C ILE A 76 -4.00 9.06 16.17
N ALA A 77 -4.70 8.37 17.07
CA ALA A 77 -6.04 8.75 17.51
C ALA A 77 -6.05 10.13 18.18
N ALA A 78 -5.07 10.44 18.99
CA ALA A 78 -4.91 11.73 19.67
C ALA A 78 -4.37 12.87 18.77
N HIS A 79 -3.76 12.54 17.61
CA HIS A 79 -3.19 13.56 16.71
C HIS A 79 -4.27 14.48 16.16
N PRO A 80 -4.06 15.82 16.11
CA PRO A 80 -5.06 16.73 15.57
C PRO A 80 -5.30 16.54 14.07
N ALA A 81 -6.50 16.92 13.61
CA ALA A 81 -6.81 16.97 12.19
C ALA A 81 -5.90 17.97 11.47
N GLU A 82 -5.38 17.58 10.32
CA GLU A 82 -4.57 18.43 9.43
C GLU A 82 -5.48 19.23 8.48
N TRP A 83 -6.66 18.70 8.16
CA TRP A 83 -7.73 19.35 7.40
C TRP A 83 -9.06 18.61 7.58
N GLU A 84 -10.16 19.26 7.18
CA GLU A 84 -11.49 18.66 7.17
C GLU A 84 -11.53 17.42 6.27
N PRO A 85 -12.00 16.26 6.76
CA PRO A 85 -12.05 15.01 5.98
C PRO A 85 -12.77 15.18 4.64
N GLY A 86 -12.19 14.59 3.60
CA GLY A 86 -12.73 14.65 2.24
C GLY A 86 -12.37 15.90 1.44
N THR A 87 -11.87 16.99 2.07
CA THR A 87 -11.60 18.26 1.36
C THR A 87 -10.25 18.30 0.63
N LYS A 88 -9.29 17.51 1.09
CA LYS A 88 -7.94 17.39 0.50
C LYS A 88 -7.52 15.94 0.43
N ALA A 89 -6.58 15.65 -0.45
CA ALA A 89 -5.90 14.37 -0.49
C ALA A 89 -4.50 14.48 0.13
N GLY A 90 -4.11 13.46 0.86
CA GLY A 90 -2.76 13.33 1.40
C GLY A 90 -2.46 11.88 1.72
N TYR A 91 -1.48 11.31 1.07
CA TYR A 91 -1.12 9.92 1.24
C TYR A 91 -0.75 9.59 2.70
N HIS A 92 -1.47 8.63 3.28
CA HIS A 92 -1.20 8.11 4.62
C HIS A 92 -0.27 6.87 4.47
N PRO A 93 1.05 6.99 4.61
CA PRO A 93 1.95 5.86 4.33
C PRO A 93 1.76 4.71 5.32
N THR A 94 1.56 5.02 6.60
CA THR A 94 1.42 4.03 7.70
C THR A 94 0.22 4.30 8.60
N SER A 95 -0.04 5.57 8.97
CA SER A 95 -1.08 5.95 9.93
C SER A 95 -2.45 5.37 9.56
N GLY A 96 -2.90 5.55 8.33
CA GLY A 96 -4.19 5.06 7.88
C GLY A 96 -4.35 3.54 8.02
N TRP A 97 -3.32 2.77 7.68
CA TRP A 97 -3.39 1.30 7.76
C TRP A 97 -3.25 0.77 9.18
N LYS A 98 -2.56 1.48 10.08
CA LYS A 98 -2.61 1.16 11.51
C LYS A 98 -4.03 1.32 12.05
N ILE A 99 -4.70 2.40 11.67
CA ILE A 99 -6.11 2.62 12.07
C ILE A 99 -7.03 1.57 11.46
N LEU A 100 -6.90 1.23 10.18
CA LEU A 100 -7.70 0.17 9.57
C LEU A 100 -7.44 -1.20 10.23
N GLY A 101 -6.20 -1.50 10.60
CA GLY A 101 -5.88 -2.70 11.36
C GLY A 101 -6.55 -2.71 12.73
N ALA A 102 -6.53 -1.59 13.46
CA ALA A 102 -7.21 -1.45 14.75
C ALA A 102 -8.73 -1.59 14.63
N VAL A 103 -9.32 -1.11 13.52
CA VAL A 103 -10.74 -1.34 13.21
C VAL A 103 -11.04 -2.83 13.05
N VAL A 104 -10.20 -3.56 12.29
CA VAL A 104 -10.36 -5.02 12.13
C VAL A 104 -10.28 -5.72 13.49
N GLU A 105 -9.31 -5.35 14.34
CA GLU A 105 -9.18 -5.90 15.71
C GLU A 105 -10.40 -5.60 16.58
N ALA A 106 -10.94 -4.39 16.49
CA ALA A 106 -12.12 -3.99 17.27
C ALA A 106 -13.39 -4.75 16.87
N VAL A 107 -13.54 -5.07 15.59
CA VAL A 107 -14.74 -5.77 15.07
C VAL A 107 -14.64 -7.28 15.25
N ASP A 108 -13.49 -7.88 14.96
CA ASP A 108 -13.30 -9.34 14.96
C ASP A 108 -12.81 -9.90 16.31
N GLY A 109 -12.03 -9.10 17.06
CA GLY A 109 -11.44 -9.48 18.35
C GLY A 109 -10.07 -10.16 18.26
N ARG A 110 -9.63 -10.60 17.09
CA ARG A 110 -8.28 -11.15 16.87
C ARG A 110 -7.28 -10.03 16.56
N PRO A 111 -5.98 -10.17 16.93
CA PRO A 111 -4.92 -9.30 16.42
C PRO A 111 -4.89 -9.30 14.88
N ILE A 112 -4.57 -8.15 14.29
CA ILE A 112 -4.62 -7.96 12.82
C ILE A 112 -3.72 -8.92 12.05
N ASP A 113 -2.56 -9.29 12.58
CA ASP A 113 -1.66 -10.27 11.98
C ASP A 113 -2.29 -11.67 11.94
N ARG A 114 -3.04 -12.05 12.97
CA ARG A 114 -3.79 -13.32 13.03
C ARG A 114 -4.96 -13.28 12.06
N TYR A 115 -5.77 -12.23 12.09
CA TYR A 115 -6.88 -12.10 11.14
C TYR A 115 -6.39 -12.19 9.69
N VAL A 116 -5.35 -11.44 9.34
CA VAL A 116 -4.77 -11.45 7.99
C VAL A 116 -4.22 -12.83 7.63
N ALA A 117 -3.55 -13.51 8.57
CA ALA A 117 -3.02 -14.86 8.33
C ALA A 117 -4.14 -15.87 8.03
N ASP A 118 -5.20 -15.85 8.84
CA ASP A 118 -6.28 -16.84 8.79
C ASP A 118 -7.27 -16.56 7.64
N GLU A 119 -7.66 -15.30 7.43
CA GLU A 119 -8.74 -14.93 6.51
C GLU A 119 -8.25 -14.48 5.11
N VAL A 120 -6.98 -14.07 4.97
CA VAL A 120 -6.45 -13.58 3.69
C VAL A 120 -5.30 -14.43 3.18
N LEU A 121 -4.21 -14.57 3.98
CA LEU A 121 -3.00 -15.25 3.50
C LEU A 121 -3.21 -16.76 3.34
N GLY A 122 -3.85 -17.39 4.30
CA GLY A 122 -4.17 -18.81 4.28
C GLY A 122 -5.02 -19.19 3.07
N PRO A 123 -6.21 -18.59 2.88
CA PRO A 123 -7.06 -18.83 1.72
C PRO A 123 -6.38 -18.56 0.38
N ALA A 124 -5.57 -17.51 0.26
CA ALA A 124 -4.78 -17.20 -0.94
C ALA A 124 -3.60 -18.16 -1.17
N GLY A 125 -3.37 -19.11 -0.27
CA GLY A 125 -2.22 -20.02 -0.35
C GLY A 125 -0.86 -19.35 -0.11
N MET A 126 -0.82 -18.23 0.60
CA MET A 126 0.38 -17.44 0.93
C MET A 126 1.04 -17.95 2.20
N LYS A 127 1.49 -19.20 2.20
CA LYS A 127 1.96 -19.93 3.38
C LYS A 127 3.28 -19.41 3.98
N GLU A 128 4.09 -18.71 3.18
CA GLU A 128 5.38 -18.17 3.57
C GLU A 128 5.33 -16.67 3.88
N SER A 129 4.21 -16.01 3.58
CA SER A 129 4.01 -14.58 3.86
C SER A 129 3.58 -14.34 5.30
N ARG A 130 4.09 -13.25 5.90
CA ARG A 130 3.81 -12.86 7.29
C ARG A 130 3.63 -11.36 7.40
N LEU A 131 2.68 -10.94 8.23
CA LEU A 131 2.56 -9.57 8.70
C LEU A 131 3.37 -9.42 10.00
N GLY A 132 4.64 -9.02 9.86
CA GLY A 132 5.66 -9.19 10.89
C GLY A 132 6.21 -10.62 10.91
N VAL A 133 7.52 -10.77 11.12
CA VAL A 133 8.18 -12.08 11.25
C VAL A 133 8.75 -12.18 12.66
N PRO A 134 8.19 -13.03 13.53
CA PRO A 134 8.64 -13.18 14.91
C PRO A 134 10.15 -13.46 14.98
N LEU A 135 10.83 -12.96 16.02
CA LEU A 135 12.29 -13.06 16.16
C LEU A 135 12.79 -14.51 16.04
N GLN A 136 12.07 -15.47 16.63
CA GLN A 136 12.43 -16.87 16.58
C GLN A 136 12.29 -17.48 15.18
N GLU A 137 11.38 -16.96 14.35
CA GLU A 137 11.23 -17.42 12.95
C GLU A 137 12.31 -16.83 12.04
N GLN A 138 12.82 -15.62 12.37
CA GLN A 138 13.86 -14.97 11.56
C GLN A 138 15.13 -15.78 11.45
N ALA A 139 15.57 -16.39 12.56
CA ALA A 139 16.74 -17.26 12.57
C ALA A 139 16.57 -18.50 11.67
N ALA A 140 15.38 -19.10 11.68
CA ALA A 140 15.06 -20.26 10.83
C ALA A 140 14.98 -19.91 9.34
N LEU A 141 14.57 -18.68 9.00
CA LEU A 141 14.53 -18.20 7.62
C LEU A 141 15.95 -17.95 7.06
N GLY A 142 16.88 -17.51 7.90
CA GLY A 142 18.27 -17.27 7.48
C GLY A 142 18.38 -16.43 6.21
N PRO A 143 19.14 -16.87 5.18
CA PRO A 143 19.34 -16.12 3.93
C PRO A 143 18.07 -15.93 3.08
N ARG A 144 16.98 -16.62 3.38
CA ARG A 144 15.68 -16.40 2.73
C ARG A 144 15.07 -15.06 3.12
N LEU A 145 15.47 -14.50 4.27
CA LEU A 145 15.10 -13.16 4.70
C LEU A 145 16.04 -12.14 4.08
N VAL A 146 15.84 -11.85 2.80
CA VAL A 146 16.70 -10.97 2.01
C VAL A 146 16.67 -9.56 2.57
N PRO A 147 17.83 -8.95 2.92
CA PRO A 147 17.89 -7.59 3.42
C PRO A 147 17.55 -6.57 2.31
N VAL A 148 17.02 -5.44 2.72
CA VAL A 148 16.84 -4.27 1.85
C VAL A 148 18.20 -3.59 1.69
N ALA A 149 18.60 -3.35 0.44
CA ALA A 149 19.83 -2.62 0.11
C ALA A 149 19.48 -1.17 -0.26
N TRP A 150 20.12 -0.24 0.41
CA TRP A 150 19.96 1.19 0.18
C TRP A 150 21.32 1.81 -0.21
N LYS A 151 21.30 2.75 -1.15
CA LYS A 151 22.51 3.50 -1.54
C LYS A 151 22.27 4.99 -1.36
N GLY A 152 22.20 5.43 -0.09
CA GLY A 152 22.43 6.81 0.34
C GLY A 152 21.62 7.89 -0.37
N HIS A 153 20.29 7.80 -0.36
CA HIS A 153 19.43 8.84 -0.94
C HIS A 153 18.67 9.59 0.14
N ALA A 154 18.25 10.81 -0.18
CA ALA A 154 17.36 11.59 0.64
C ALA A 154 15.90 11.37 0.18
N ILE A 155 14.97 11.42 1.11
CA ILE A 155 13.54 11.50 0.81
C ILE A 155 13.07 12.93 0.91
N ALA A 156 12.11 13.30 0.08
CA ALA A 156 11.41 14.56 0.24
C ALA A 156 10.50 14.48 1.46
N ALA A 157 10.70 15.35 2.42
CA ALA A 157 9.85 15.49 3.61
C ALA A 157 9.32 16.91 3.72
N GLN A 158 8.02 17.04 4.01
CA GLN A 158 7.44 18.34 4.34
C GLN A 158 7.80 18.64 5.81
N LEU A 159 8.62 19.64 6.00
CA LEU A 159 9.04 20.16 7.30
C LEU A 159 8.65 21.62 7.43
N ASP A 160 8.79 22.18 8.65
CA ASP A 160 8.64 23.61 8.88
C ASP A 160 9.63 24.36 7.95
N GLY A 161 9.09 25.14 7.03
CA GLY A 161 9.87 25.82 5.99
C GLY A 161 9.79 25.22 4.59
N GLY A 162 8.97 24.18 4.38
CA GLY A 162 8.69 23.60 3.05
C GLY A 162 9.23 22.20 2.81
N LEU A 163 9.25 21.81 1.55
CA LEU A 163 9.74 20.49 1.13
C LEU A 163 11.27 20.44 1.25
N GLN A 164 11.78 19.57 2.09
CA GLN A 164 13.21 19.38 2.31
C GLN A 164 13.64 17.95 1.95
N MET A 165 14.85 17.82 1.41
CA MET A 165 15.48 16.51 1.18
C MET A 165 16.25 16.13 2.44
N ILE A 166 15.75 15.14 3.17
CA ILE A 166 16.39 14.63 4.38
C ILE A 166 17.07 13.28 4.11
N PRO A 167 18.26 13.04 4.68
CA PRO A 167 18.88 11.72 4.64
C PRO A 167 17.95 10.68 5.28
N TYR A 168 17.69 9.59 4.57
CA TYR A 168 16.82 8.54 5.04
C TYR A 168 17.54 7.19 5.00
N HIS A 169 17.83 6.67 6.16
CA HIS A 169 18.59 5.42 6.35
C HIS A 169 17.64 4.23 6.53
N ILE A 170 16.75 4.05 5.56
CA ILE A 170 15.72 3.02 5.61
C ILE A 170 16.28 1.60 5.77
N GLU A 171 17.47 1.35 5.21
CA GLU A 171 18.15 0.06 5.33
C GLU A 171 18.45 -0.32 6.77
N ARG A 172 18.83 0.67 7.59
CA ARG A 172 19.13 0.44 9.01
C ARG A 172 17.90 -0.01 9.78
N ILE A 173 16.75 0.60 9.47
CA ILE A 173 15.50 0.31 10.15
C ILE A 173 14.87 -0.97 9.60
N HIS A 174 14.73 -1.09 8.28
CA HIS A 174 14.02 -2.21 7.65
C HIS A 174 14.73 -3.56 7.79
N ASN A 175 16.03 -3.58 8.08
CA ASN A 175 16.81 -4.79 8.28
C ASN A 175 16.98 -5.17 9.75
N GLU A 176 16.63 -4.27 10.68
CA GLU A 176 16.69 -4.58 12.10
C GLU A 176 15.69 -5.66 12.49
N ALA A 177 16.10 -6.60 13.31
CA ALA A 177 15.30 -7.75 13.67
C ALA A 177 13.96 -7.37 14.34
N TRP A 178 13.97 -6.32 15.19
CA TRP A 178 12.76 -5.78 15.81
C TRP A 178 11.80 -5.20 14.77
N HIS A 179 12.31 -4.49 13.75
CA HIS A 179 11.47 -3.92 12.69
C HIS A 179 10.89 -5.01 11.78
N VAL A 180 11.65 -6.06 11.51
CA VAL A 180 11.18 -7.24 10.76
C VAL A 180 10.07 -7.96 11.53
N ALA A 181 10.15 -7.96 12.88
CA ALA A 181 9.13 -8.57 13.75
C ALA A 181 7.87 -7.70 13.93
N LYS A 182 7.97 -6.39 13.67
CA LYS A 182 6.88 -5.44 13.93
C LYS A 182 5.66 -5.72 13.06
N VAL A 183 4.49 -5.83 13.70
CA VAL A 183 3.20 -5.87 13.01
C VAL A 183 2.89 -4.47 12.48
N GLU A 184 2.90 -4.32 11.17
CA GLU A 184 2.70 -3.04 10.50
C GLU A 184 1.77 -3.23 9.30
N PRO A 185 0.45 -2.98 9.46
CA PRO A 185 -0.55 -3.24 8.40
C PRO A 185 -0.34 -2.44 7.11
N GLY A 186 0.32 -1.29 7.19
CA GLY A 186 0.65 -0.46 6.03
C GLY A 186 1.94 -0.84 5.33
N GLY A 187 2.85 -1.51 6.03
CA GLY A 187 4.23 -1.61 5.61
C GLY A 187 5.02 -2.87 6.08
N GLY A 188 4.50 -3.78 6.95
CA GLY A 188 5.24 -4.86 7.65
C GLY A 188 5.28 -6.26 7.00
N MET A 189 4.60 -6.52 5.86
CA MET A 189 4.53 -7.89 5.30
C MET A 189 5.82 -8.34 4.63
N ARG A 190 6.23 -9.56 4.87
CA ARG A 190 7.37 -10.25 4.24
C ARG A 190 6.89 -11.53 3.57
N GLY A 191 7.44 -11.84 2.41
CA GLY A 191 7.08 -13.04 1.68
C GLY A 191 7.71 -13.10 0.29
N PRO A 192 7.55 -14.19 -0.44
CA PRO A 192 8.00 -14.34 -1.82
C PRO A 192 7.06 -13.62 -2.81
N ALA A 193 7.60 -13.16 -3.93
CA ALA A 193 6.83 -12.46 -4.97
C ALA A 193 5.68 -13.31 -5.51
N ARG A 194 5.89 -14.63 -5.68
CA ARG A 194 4.88 -15.57 -6.20
C ARG A 194 3.60 -15.60 -5.34
N GLU A 195 3.73 -15.38 -4.02
CA GLU A 195 2.57 -15.39 -3.14
C GLU A 195 1.78 -14.09 -3.23
N LEU A 196 2.45 -12.97 -3.44
CA LEU A 196 1.75 -11.72 -3.79
C LEU A 196 1.02 -11.85 -5.14
N GLY A 197 1.58 -12.61 -6.09
CA GLY A 197 0.90 -12.97 -7.33
C GLY A 197 -0.42 -13.71 -7.06
N ARG A 198 -0.40 -14.76 -6.23
CA ARG A 198 -1.59 -15.51 -5.83
C ARG A 198 -2.68 -14.64 -5.19
N PHE A 199 -2.29 -13.66 -4.38
CA PHE A 199 -3.24 -12.70 -3.81
C PHE A 199 -4.00 -11.95 -4.91
N TYR A 200 -3.31 -11.43 -5.90
CA TYR A 200 -3.95 -10.71 -7.01
C TYR A 200 -4.71 -11.65 -7.96
N GLU A 201 -4.21 -12.87 -8.18
CA GLU A 201 -4.93 -13.91 -8.92
C GLU A 201 -6.27 -14.24 -8.26
N SER A 202 -6.29 -14.36 -6.93
CA SER A 202 -7.53 -14.56 -6.17
C SER A 202 -8.51 -13.39 -6.31
N LEU A 203 -8.03 -12.15 -6.36
CA LEU A 203 -8.88 -10.98 -6.61
C LEU A 203 -9.42 -10.93 -8.06
N LEU A 204 -8.72 -11.51 -9.03
CA LEU A 204 -9.21 -11.65 -10.41
C LEU A 204 -10.08 -12.90 -10.63
N GLY A 205 -10.29 -13.74 -9.62
CA GLY A 205 -11.05 -14.98 -9.73
C GLY A 205 -10.27 -16.14 -10.36
N PHE A 206 -8.94 -16.05 -10.48
CA PHE A 206 -8.07 -17.13 -10.97
C PHE A 206 -7.59 -18.07 -9.85
N GLY A 207 -7.90 -17.76 -8.61
CA GLY A 207 -7.57 -18.51 -7.40
C GLY A 207 -8.76 -18.65 -6.47
N PRO A 208 -8.56 -19.19 -5.25
CA PRO A 208 -9.60 -19.19 -4.23
C PRO A 208 -10.11 -17.78 -3.97
N PRO A 209 -11.43 -17.55 -3.95
CA PRO A 209 -11.99 -16.21 -3.80
C PRO A 209 -11.66 -15.65 -2.40
N LEU A 210 -11.13 -14.43 -2.37
CA LEU A 210 -10.89 -13.66 -1.13
C LEU A 210 -12.02 -12.67 -0.86
N LEU A 211 -12.66 -12.18 -1.90
CA LEU A 211 -13.77 -11.24 -1.86
C LEU A 211 -14.78 -11.65 -2.94
N GLU A 212 -16.01 -11.28 -2.77
CA GLU A 212 -17.01 -11.40 -3.84
C GLU A 212 -16.59 -10.57 -5.06
N PRO A 213 -16.84 -11.03 -6.29
CA PRO A 213 -16.46 -10.29 -7.51
C PRO A 213 -16.96 -8.84 -7.52
N ARG A 214 -18.16 -8.61 -7.00
CA ARG A 214 -18.75 -7.27 -6.89
C ARG A 214 -17.95 -6.37 -5.92
N THR A 215 -17.42 -6.92 -4.84
CA THR A 215 -16.58 -6.19 -3.88
C THR A 215 -15.25 -5.81 -4.50
N VAL A 216 -14.66 -6.69 -5.30
CA VAL A 216 -13.43 -6.38 -6.04
C VAL A 216 -13.68 -5.26 -7.06
N GLU A 217 -14.78 -5.27 -7.76
CA GLU A 217 -15.19 -4.17 -8.66
C GLU A 217 -15.32 -2.84 -7.91
N ILE A 218 -15.96 -2.85 -6.74
CA ILE A 218 -16.11 -1.67 -5.89
C ILE A 218 -14.72 -1.23 -5.38
N MET A 219 -13.88 -2.14 -4.91
CA MET A 219 -12.52 -1.84 -4.46
C MET A 219 -11.71 -1.15 -5.55
N ALA A 220 -11.81 -1.63 -6.79
CA ALA A 220 -11.07 -1.14 -7.95
C ALA A 220 -11.74 0.05 -8.67
N ALA A 221 -12.96 0.44 -8.29
CA ALA A 221 -13.61 1.63 -8.83
C ALA A 221 -12.89 2.91 -8.38
N VAL A 222 -13.03 3.99 -9.17
CA VAL A 222 -12.47 5.29 -8.79
C VAL A 222 -13.31 5.93 -7.70
N HIS A 223 -12.83 5.99 -6.48
CA HIS A 223 -13.46 6.66 -5.34
C HIS A 223 -12.91 8.06 -5.06
N ARG A 224 -11.67 8.33 -5.48
CA ARG A 224 -11.05 9.65 -5.40
C ARG A 224 -10.45 10.02 -6.75
N TYR A 225 -10.82 11.20 -7.25
CA TYR A 225 -10.26 11.79 -8.46
C TYR A 225 -10.16 13.32 -8.35
N GLY A 226 -9.16 13.91 -8.99
CA GLY A 226 -9.05 15.36 -9.14
C GLY A 226 -8.48 16.11 -7.93
N LEU A 227 -8.42 15.51 -6.74
CA LEU A 227 -7.79 16.12 -5.57
C LEU A 227 -6.26 16.04 -5.68
N ALA A 228 -5.60 17.18 -5.49
CA ALA A 228 -4.15 17.26 -5.41
C ALA A 228 -3.66 16.63 -4.10
N ASP A 229 -2.71 15.69 -4.19
CA ASP A 229 -2.15 15.02 -3.02
C ASP A 229 -1.00 15.85 -2.44
N VAL A 230 -1.17 16.34 -1.21
CA VAL A 230 -0.22 17.24 -0.55
C VAL A 230 1.12 16.55 -0.22
N ILE A 231 1.15 15.23 -0.15
CA ILE A 231 2.37 14.45 0.13
C ILE A 231 3.13 14.15 -1.18
N PHE A 232 2.41 13.97 -2.28
CA PHE A 232 3.00 13.68 -3.60
C PHE A 232 3.08 14.90 -4.51
N GLY A 233 3.43 16.06 -3.95
CA GLY A 233 3.69 17.27 -4.74
C GLY A 233 2.53 17.74 -5.62
N GLY A 234 1.29 17.53 -5.18
CA GLY A 234 0.10 17.97 -5.91
C GLY A 234 -0.40 17.00 -6.99
N MET A 235 0.18 15.81 -7.11
CA MET A 235 -0.29 14.81 -8.08
C MET A 235 -1.74 14.41 -7.83
N LYS A 236 -2.52 14.34 -8.90
CA LYS A 236 -3.94 13.95 -8.88
C LYS A 236 -4.11 12.48 -9.25
N THR A 237 -3.60 11.60 -8.42
CA THR A 237 -3.68 10.15 -8.63
C THR A 237 -5.08 9.64 -8.33
N PRO A 238 -5.74 8.91 -9.26
CA PRO A 238 -7.01 8.25 -8.97
C PRO A 238 -6.80 7.10 -7.98
N TRP A 239 -7.73 6.97 -7.03
CA TRP A 239 -7.71 5.94 -5.99
C TRP A 239 -9.03 5.19 -5.92
N GLY A 240 -8.91 3.87 -5.78
CA GLY A 240 -9.97 2.99 -5.31
C GLY A 240 -9.92 2.85 -3.78
N LEU A 241 -10.58 1.85 -3.23
CA LEU A 241 -10.48 1.55 -1.81
C LEU A 241 -9.13 0.87 -1.52
N GLY A 242 -8.19 1.63 -0.98
CA GLY A 242 -6.86 1.15 -0.62
C GLY A 242 -5.94 0.72 -1.76
N VAL A 243 -6.32 1.00 -3.00
CA VAL A 243 -5.55 0.68 -4.21
C VAL A 243 -5.46 1.88 -5.15
N GLN A 244 -4.39 1.96 -5.89
CA GLN A 244 -4.26 2.85 -7.04
C GLN A 244 -4.96 2.23 -8.24
N VAL A 245 -5.67 3.04 -9.02
CA VAL A 245 -6.52 2.56 -10.12
C VAL A 245 -6.33 3.41 -11.38
N ALA A 246 -6.82 2.90 -12.51
CA ALA A 246 -7.03 3.65 -13.76
C ALA A 246 -5.83 4.55 -14.17
N GLY A 247 -4.64 4.01 -14.23
CA GLY A 247 -3.46 4.77 -14.66
C GLY A 247 -2.77 5.58 -13.57
N GLY A 248 -3.12 5.40 -12.29
CA GLY A 248 -2.31 5.87 -11.17
C GLY A 248 -0.87 5.35 -11.21
N MET A 249 0.00 5.79 -10.30
CA MET A 249 1.45 5.44 -10.32
C MET A 249 1.72 3.94 -10.40
N SER A 250 0.84 3.10 -9.83
CA SER A 250 0.98 1.64 -9.84
C SER A 250 0.03 0.93 -10.80
N GLY A 251 -0.96 1.63 -11.36
CA GLY A 251 -1.93 1.04 -12.28
C GLY A 251 -1.33 0.75 -13.66
N GLY A 252 -1.76 -0.35 -14.29
CA GLY A 252 -1.45 -0.67 -15.68
C GLY A 252 -2.19 0.24 -16.67
N PRO A 253 -2.01 0.04 -17.98
CA PRO A 253 -2.72 0.79 -19.01
C PRO A 253 -4.20 0.42 -19.09
N GLY A 254 -4.63 -0.74 -18.57
CA GLY A 254 -6.05 -1.12 -18.53
C GLY A 254 -6.89 -0.14 -17.71
N ARG A 255 -8.10 0.11 -18.16
CA ARG A 255 -9.00 1.06 -17.47
C ARG A 255 -9.41 0.59 -16.09
N ARG A 256 -9.48 -0.72 -15.89
CA ARG A 256 -9.82 -1.35 -14.61
C ARG A 256 -8.62 -1.89 -13.86
N ALA A 257 -7.41 -1.67 -14.37
CA ALA A 257 -6.18 -2.10 -13.69
C ALA A 257 -6.06 -1.42 -12.32
N PHE A 258 -5.71 -2.22 -11.31
CA PHE A 258 -5.56 -1.75 -9.94
C PHE A 258 -4.37 -2.43 -9.25
N GLY A 259 -3.84 -1.78 -8.24
CA GLY A 259 -2.71 -2.32 -7.49
C GLY A 259 -2.08 -1.30 -6.57
N HIS A 260 -0.87 -1.59 -6.14
CA HIS A 260 -0.13 -0.68 -5.27
C HIS A 260 1.38 -0.84 -5.47
N GLY A 261 2.11 0.27 -5.36
CA GLY A 261 3.57 0.29 -5.28
C GLY A 261 4.05 0.37 -3.83
N GLY A 262 5.21 -0.23 -3.53
CA GLY A 262 5.87 -0.11 -2.24
C GLY A 262 7.15 0.72 -2.34
N MET A 263 7.44 1.54 -1.32
CA MET A 263 8.66 2.34 -1.25
C MET A 263 9.92 1.47 -1.33
N ALA A 264 9.88 0.24 -0.80
CA ALA A 264 10.96 -0.74 -0.91
C ALA A 264 11.02 -1.44 -2.27
N SER A 265 10.60 -0.75 -3.34
CA SER A 265 10.71 -1.23 -4.72
C SER A 265 9.97 -2.53 -4.99
N SER A 266 8.76 -2.64 -4.50
CA SER A 266 7.83 -3.70 -4.85
C SER A 266 6.62 -3.09 -5.57
N ARG A 267 6.05 -3.85 -6.50
CA ARG A 267 4.81 -3.52 -7.20
C ARG A 267 3.98 -4.78 -7.34
N GLY A 268 2.70 -4.68 -7.05
CA GLY A 268 1.70 -5.68 -7.39
C GLY A 268 0.57 -5.00 -8.15
N LEU A 269 0.13 -5.62 -9.23
CA LEU A 269 -0.91 -5.08 -10.11
C LEU A 269 -1.75 -6.24 -10.66
N ALA A 270 -3.05 -6.01 -10.70
CA ALA A 270 -4.03 -6.83 -11.40
C ALA A 270 -4.70 -5.99 -12.50
N ASP A 271 -4.84 -6.56 -13.68
CA ASP A 271 -5.57 -5.97 -14.79
C ASP A 271 -6.66 -6.94 -15.27
N PRO A 272 -7.91 -6.74 -14.84
CA PRO A 272 -9.00 -7.62 -15.25
C PRO A 272 -9.34 -7.52 -16.74
N ASP A 273 -9.02 -6.40 -17.42
CA ASP A 273 -9.24 -6.26 -18.86
C ASP A 273 -8.28 -7.13 -19.66
N ALA A 274 -7.03 -7.20 -19.20
CA ALA A 274 -5.99 -7.99 -19.83
C ALA A 274 -5.89 -9.44 -19.30
N GLY A 275 -6.57 -9.77 -18.20
CA GLY A 275 -6.40 -11.04 -17.50
C GLY A 275 -4.99 -11.22 -16.95
N LEU A 276 -4.32 -10.12 -16.56
CA LEU A 276 -2.92 -10.13 -16.14
C LEU A 276 -2.75 -9.82 -14.67
N VAL A 277 -1.85 -10.57 -14.05
CA VAL A 277 -1.28 -10.25 -12.74
C VAL A 277 0.22 -10.02 -12.90
N MET A 278 0.70 -8.91 -12.37
CA MET A 278 2.12 -8.56 -12.41
C MET A 278 2.64 -8.28 -11.00
N VAL A 279 3.75 -8.91 -10.65
CA VAL A 279 4.44 -8.68 -9.39
C VAL A 279 5.92 -8.50 -9.63
N LEU A 280 6.45 -7.38 -9.16
CA LEU A 280 7.89 -7.12 -9.10
C LEU A 280 8.28 -6.86 -7.66
N VAL A 281 9.28 -7.56 -7.16
CA VAL A 281 9.87 -7.32 -5.85
C VAL A 281 11.38 -7.26 -5.99
N THR A 282 11.97 -6.15 -5.60
CA THR A 282 13.41 -5.99 -5.56
C THR A 282 13.85 -5.64 -4.14
N ASN A 283 15.11 -5.90 -3.81
CA ASN A 283 15.68 -5.52 -2.52
C ASN A 283 16.48 -4.22 -2.58
N GLY A 284 16.64 -3.63 -3.76
CA GLY A 284 17.36 -2.36 -3.93
C GLY A 284 16.42 -1.17 -3.97
N LEU A 285 16.73 -0.16 -3.16
CA LEU A 285 16.01 1.12 -3.11
C LEU A 285 16.83 2.18 -3.88
N PRO A 286 16.51 2.44 -5.16
CA PRO A 286 17.01 3.62 -5.85
C PRO A 286 16.29 4.88 -5.35
N ASP A 287 16.73 6.05 -5.81
CA ASP A 287 15.95 7.26 -5.58
C ASP A 287 14.51 7.12 -6.14
N PRO A 288 13.55 7.94 -5.66
CA PRO A 288 12.14 7.81 -6.06
C PRO A 288 11.92 7.89 -7.57
N ILE A 289 12.69 8.74 -8.28
CA ILE A 289 12.55 8.93 -9.73
C ILE A 289 12.98 7.64 -10.45
N ARG A 290 14.17 7.12 -10.17
CA ARG A 290 14.66 5.87 -10.75
C ARG A 290 13.78 4.68 -10.38
N ASN A 291 13.21 4.69 -9.16
CA ASN A 291 12.26 3.65 -8.77
C ASN A 291 11.03 3.67 -9.68
N GLU A 292 10.42 4.82 -9.91
CA GLU A 292 9.25 4.93 -10.78
C GLU A 292 9.58 4.62 -12.23
N GLN A 293 10.74 5.04 -12.73
CA GLN A 293 11.22 4.67 -14.06
C GLN A 293 11.33 3.15 -14.23
N ARG A 294 11.93 2.47 -13.25
CA ARG A 294 12.06 1.00 -13.25
C ARG A 294 10.71 0.31 -13.20
N MET A 295 9.81 0.77 -12.33
CA MET A 295 8.46 0.21 -12.20
C MET A 295 7.65 0.42 -13.47
N PHE A 296 7.79 1.59 -14.08
CA PHE A 296 7.15 1.89 -15.36
C PHE A 296 7.69 0.98 -16.47
N ALA A 297 9.02 0.89 -16.60
CA ALA A 297 9.66 0.05 -17.62
C ALA A 297 9.27 -1.43 -17.49
N PHE A 298 9.17 -1.93 -16.24
CA PHE A 298 8.71 -3.30 -15.99
C PHE A 298 7.27 -3.49 -16.45
N THR A 299 6.35 -2.62 -16.02
CA THR A 299 4.93 -2.72 -16.40
C THR A 299 4.76 -2.65 -17.92
N ASP A 300 5.36 -1.65 -18.55
CA ASP A 300 5.32 -1.46 -20.01
C ASP A 300 5.93 -2.64 -20.76
N GLY A 301 7.06 -3.19 -20.27
CA GLY A 301 7.69 -4.37 -20.85
C GLY A 301 6.79 -5.62 -20.80
N VAL A 302 6.06 -5.82 -19.71
CA VAL A 302 5.10 -6.95 -19.62
C VAL A 302 3.99 -6.79 -20.64
N TYR A 303 3.35 -5.62 -20.71
CA TYR A 303 2.27 -5.39 -21.71
C TYR A 303 2.76 -5.51 -23.15
N ARG A 304 3.98 -5.10 -23.44
CA ARG A 304 4.57 -5.32 -24.79
C ARG A 304 4.85 -6.80 -25.08
N ALA A 305 5.31 -7.55 -24.08
CA ALA A 305 5.57 -8.99 -24.25
C ALA A 305 4.31 -9.78 -24.60
N PHE A 306 3.15 -9.31 -24.18
CA PHE A 306 1.84 -9.87 -24.49
C PHE A 306 1.07 -9.03 -25.53
N GLY A 307 1.77 -8.19 -26.31
CA GLY A 307 1.17 -7.22 -27.21
C GLY A 307 0.19 -7.80 -28.21
N ASP A 308 0.52 -8.94 -28.83
CA ASP A 308 -0.33 -9.60 -29.83
C ASP A 308 -1.60 -10.18 -29.18
N GLU A 309 -1.47 -10.84 -28.03
CA GLU A 309 -2.60 -11.38 -27.27
C GLU A 309 -3.53 -10.27 -26.74
N LEU A 310 -2.96 -9.10 -26.43
CA LEU A 310 -3.70 -7.96 -25.88
C LEU A 310 -4.14 -6.94 -26.93
N ALA A 311 -3.80 -7.12 -28.22
CA ALA A 311 -4.12 -6.17 -29.28
C ALA A 311 -5.61 -5.85 -29.41
N HIS A 312 -6.49 -6.80 -29.08
CA HIS A 312 -7.94 -6.65 -29.10
C HIS A 312 -8.46 -5.63 -28.06
N LEU A 313 -7.72 -5.38 -26.97
CA LEU A 313 -8.12 -4.47 -25.90
C LEU A 313 -7.94 -3.00 -26.25
N ARG A 314 -7.19 -2.67 -27.32
CA ARG A 314 -6.87 -1.29 -27.71
C ARG A 314 -6.44 -0.44 -26.51
N LEU A 315 -5.49 -0.97 -25.71
CA LEU A 315 -5.00 -0.31 -24.52
C LEU A 315 -4.40 1.06 -24.87
N PRO A 316 -4.71 2.13 -24.13
CA PRO A 316 -4.17 3.44 -24.40
C PRO A 316 -2.66 3.44 -24.21
N ALA A 317 -1.94 4.11 -25.12
CA ALA A 317 -0.52 4.40 -24.90
C ALA A 317 -0.38 5.19 -23.60
N ARG A 318 0.50 4.70 -22.72
CA ARG A 318 0.77 5.33 -21.44
C ARG A 318 2.17 5.92 -21.43
N PRO A 319 2.33 7.21 -21.78
CA PRO A 319 3.62 7.84 -21.66
C PRO A 319 4.04 7.94 -20.20
N MET A 320 5.34 7.76 -19.93
CA MET A 320 5.89 8.01 -18.59
C MET A 320 5.55 9.45 -18.17
N PRO A 321 5.02 9.66 -16.96
CA PRO A 321 4.72 11.01 -16.47
C PRO A 321 5.96 11.91 -16.55
N GLU A 322 5.77 13.17 -16.90
CA GLU A 322 6.84 14.12 -17.14
C GLU A 322 7.81 14.26 -15.97
N ALA A 323 7.27 14.23 -14.74
CA ALA A 323 8.05 14.27 -13.51
C ALA A 323 9.07 13.12 -13.35
N PHE A 324 8.90 12.03 -14.10
CA PHE A 324 9.78 10.84 -14.04
C PHE A 324 10.56 10.61 -15.34
N ARG A 325 10.44 11.51 -16.33
CA ARG A 325 11.23 11.39 -17.56
C ARG A 325 12.70 11.69 -17.28
N PRO A 326 13.62 10.95 -17.91
CA PRO A 326 15.05 11.28 -17.84
C PRO A 326 15.27 12.71 -18.33
N SER A 327 15.97 13.53 -17.56
CA SER A 327 16.42 14.84 -18.03
C SER A 327 17.42 14.65 -19.17
N GLY A 328 16.97 14.82 -20.43
CA GLY A 328 17.78 15.14 -21.62
C GLY A 328 19.01 14.27 -21.94
N GLY A 329 19.01 12.97 -21.62
CA GLY A 329 20.07 12.05 -22.06
C GLY A 329 19.47 10.93 -22.90
N SER A 330 19.87 10.83 -24.18
CA SER A 330 19.56 9.66 -25.00
C SER A 330 20.06 8.40 -24.31
N LEU A 331 19.16 7.50 -23.98
CA LEU A 331 19.53 6.11 -23.70
C LEU A 331 20.04 5.54 -25.04
N SER A 332 21.35 5.58 -25.27
CA SER A 332 21.97 4.77 -26.29
C SER A 332 21.70 3.30 -25.95
N THR A 333 21.12 2.62 -26.88
CA THR A 333 20.78 1.20 -26.95
C THR A 333 21.86 0.28 -26.42
#